data_b30b364aece1db1128ac4a9aa8a42cfd
#
_entry.id   b30b364aece1db1128ac4a9aa8a42cfd
#
_cell.length_a   1.000
_cell.length_b   1.000
_cell.length_c   1.000
_cell.angle_alpha   90.00
_cell.angle_beta   90.00
_cell.angle_gamma   90.00
#
_symmetry.space_group_name_H-M   'P 1'
#
loop_
_entity.id
_entity.type
_entity.pdbx_description
1 polymer ?
#
loop_
_entity_poly.entity_id
_entity_poly.type
_entity_poly.pdbx_seq_one_letter_code
_entity_poly.pdbx_strand_id
1 'polypeptide(L)'
;KISLISNPLQQDDHFYFNDLKIEVIATPGHTLGHITYFIEEIDSLFCGDTLFAMGCGRLFEGTAEQMYHSLNRLAALPIQTKVYCTHEYTLSNAEFALTIEPHNVVLQERFEQVKMLRESDQITLPSTIELELETNPFLRTENAEEFARIRSLKDQF
;
A
#
# COMPACT_ATOMS: atom_id res chain seq x y z
N LYS A 1 -17.99 -7.26 15.83
CA LYS A 1 -18.38 -5.88 16.16
C LYS A 1 -17.52 -5.40 17.33
N ILE A 2 -16.70 -4.36 17.09
CA ILE A 2 -15.88 -3.79 18.18
C ILE A 2 -16.83 -2.99 19.07
N SER A 3 -16.89 -3.33 20.35
CA SER A 3 -17.64 -2.55 21.35
C SER A 3 -16.94 -1.21 21.58
N LEU A 4 -17.70 -0.15 21.83
CA LEU A 4 -17.22 1.20 22.11
C LEU A 4 -16.86 2.07 20.88
N ILE A 5 -17.12 1.64 19.66
CA ILE A 5 -17.06 2.55 18.51
C ILE A 5 -18.28 3.48 18.58
N SER A 6 -18.02 4.78 18.77
CA SER A 6 -19.05 5.81 18.76
C SER A 6 -19.43 6.25 17.34
N ASN A 7 -18.47 6.27 16.43
CA ASN A 7 -18.65 6.69 15.03
C ASN A 7 -18.03 5.63 14.11
N PRO A 8 -18.81 4.64 13.65
CA PRO A 8 -18.34 3.68 12.65
C PRO A 8 -18.18 4.41 11.31
N LEU A 9 -17.06 4.19 10.63
CA LEU A 9 -16.75 4.77 9.33
C LEU A 9 -16.85 3.71 8.24
N GLN A 10 -17.26 4.13 7.04
CA GLN A 10 -17.39 3.28 5.86
C GLN A 10 -16.94 4.03 4.60
N GLN A 11 -16.96 3.35 3.47
CA GLN A 11 -16.64 3.93 2.15
C GLN A 11 -17.39 5.26 1.92
N ASP A 12 -16.67 6.27 1.40
CA ASP A 12 -17.17 7.60 1.07
C ASP A 12 -17.55 8.49 2.27
N ASP A 13 -17.38 8.00 3.49
CA ASP A 13 -17.47 8.86 4.66
C ASP A 13 -16.31 9.85 4.68
N HIS A 14 -16.54 10.98 5.34
CA HIS A 14 -15.49 11.95 5.64
C HIS A 14 -15.71 12.58 7.01
N PHE A 15 -14.63 13.04 7.59
CA PHE A 15 -14.66 13.83 8.83
C PHE A 15 -13.55 14.88 8.78
N TYR A 16 -13.59 15.82 9.72
CA TYR A 16 -12.60 16.88 9.79
C TYR A 16 -11.74 16.72 11.04
N PHE A 17 -10.43 16.92 10.85
CA PHE A 17 -9.49 17.10 11.94
C PHE A 17 -8.86 18.50 11.79
N ASN A 18 -9.27 19.44 12.65
CA ASN A 18 -9.11 20.87 12.42
C ASN A 18 -9.70 21.25 11.05
N ASP A 19 -8.88 21.88 10.19
CA ASP A 19 -9.31 22.32 8.86
C ASP A 19 -9.06 21.26 7.75
N LEU A 20 -8.49 20.11 8.08
CA LEU A 20 -8.20 19.04 7.13
C LEU A 20 -9.42 18.14 6.95
N LYS A 21 -9.84 17.93 5.71
CA LYS A 21 -10.85 16.95 5.34
C LYS A 21 -10.20 15.58 5.22
N ILE A 22 -10.67 14.60 5.98
CA ILE A 22 -10.19 13.22 5.93
C ILE A 22 -11.23 12.37 5.24
N GLU A 23 -10.89 11.85 4.08
CA GLU A 23 -11.75 10.96 3.29
C GLU A 23 -11.48 9.51 3.64
N VAL A 24 -12.54 8.71 3.74
CA VAL A 24 -12.48 7.28 4.06
C VAL A 24 -12.61 6.46 2.79
N ILE A 25 -11.62 5.63 2.52
CA ILE A 25 -11.63 4.68 1.41
C ILE A 25 -11.65 3.27 1.99
N ALA A 26 -12.69 2.47 1.73
CA ALA A 26 -12.73 1.08 2.12
C ALA A 26 -11.74 0.26 1.28
N THR A 27 -10.86 -0.49 1.94
CA THR A 27 -9.80 -1.28 1.31
C THR A 27 -9.81 -2.73 1.83
N PRO A 28 -10.91 -3.49 1.57
CA PRO A 28 -10.98 -4.88 1.99
C PRO A 28 -9.89 -5.72 1.30
N GLY A 29 -9.34 -6.69 2.03
CA GLY A 29 -8.28 -7.57 1.56
C GLY A 29 -7.48 -8.14 2.72
N HIS A 30 -6.65 -7.35 3.37
CA HIS A 30 -5.94 -7.73 4.59
C HIS A 30 -6.94 -8.18 5.68
N THR A 31 -7.91 -7.31 5.99
CA THR A 31 -9.14 -7.66 6.70
C THR A 31 -10.35 -7.20 5.90
N LEU A 32 -11.54 -7.73 6.17
CA LEU A 32 -12.77 -7.33 5.46
C LEU A 32 -13.21 -5.91 5.80
N GLY A 33 -12.92 -5.46 7.01
CA GLY A 33 -13.30 -4.13 7.51
C GLY A 33 -12.21 -3.06 7.35
N HIS A 34 -11.14 -3.34 6.59
CA HIS A 34 -10.03 -2.40 6.47
C HIS A 34 -10.44 -1.12 5.74
N ILE A 35 -10.04 0.02 6.28
CA ILE A 35 -10.22 1.35 5.70
C ILE A 35 -8.90 2.10 5.66
N THR A 36 -8.77 3.02 4.73
CA THR A 36 -7.65 3.95 4.59
C THR A 36 -8.15 5.38 4.65
N TYR A 37 -7.27 6.31 4.96
CA TYR A 37 -7.58 7.73 5.07
C TYR A 37 -6.78 8.52 4.04
N PHE A 38 -7.47 9.31 3.23
CA PHE A 38 -6.85 10.22 2.27
C PHE A 38 -7.11 11.67 2.68
N ILE A 39 -6.08 12.49 2.64
CA ILE A 39 -6.14 13.92 2.97
C ILE A 39 -5.55 14.69 1.78
N GLU A 40 -6.43 15.21 0.93
CA GLU A 40 -6.07 15.86 -0.33
C GLU A 40 -5.22 17.12 -0.09
N GLU A 41 -5.56 17.93 0.92
CA GLU A 41 -4.90 19.21 1.21
C GLU A 41 -3.40 19.09 1.53
N ILE A 42 -2.94 17.90 1.91
CA ILE A 42 -1.53 17.63 2.22
C ILE A 42 -0.95 16.48 1.41
N ASP A 43 -1.65 16.06 0.34
CA ASP A 43 -1.27 14.94 -0.53
C ASP A 43 -0.86 13.69 0.26
N SER A 44 -1.66 13.25 1.22
CA SER A 44 -1.26 12.18 2.14
C SER A 44 -2.30 11.07 2.25
N LEU A 45 -1.85 9.82 2.09
CA LEU A 45 -2.61 8.60 2.25
C LEU A 45 -2.07 7.80 3.44
N PHE A 46 -2.93 7.48 4.41
CA PHE A 46 -2.64 6.59 5.53
C PHE A 46 -3.34 5.26 5.27
N CYS A 47 -2.59 4.28 4.77
CA CYS A 47 -3.16 3.07 4.17
C CYS A 47 -3.08 1.82 5.05
N GLY A 48 -2.58 1.93 6.28
CA GLY A 48 -2.51 0.78 7.19
C GLY A 48 -1.78 -0.41 6.57
N ASP A 49 -2.41 -1.58 6.60
CA ASP A 49 -1.88 -2.83 6.07
C ASP A 49 -2.43 -3.17 4.67
N THR A 50 -2.81 -2.17 3.87
CA THR A 50 -3.25 -2.40 2.48
C THR A 50 -2.09 -2.27 1.49
N LEU A 51 -1.52 -1.07 1.35
CA LEU A 51 -0.40 -0.77 0.45
C LEU A 51 0.87 -0.56 1.26
N PHE A 52 1.93 -1.31 0.94
CA PHE A 52 3.28 -1.09 1.45
C PHE A 52 4.20 -0.61 0.35
N ALA A 53 5.31 0.04 0.72
CA ALA A 53 6.36 0.34 -0.24
C ALA A 53 6.86 -0.96 -0.92
N MET A 54 6.71 -1.03 -2.24
CA MET A 54 6.99 -2.20 -3.09
C MET A 54 6.27 -3.50 -2.65
N GLY A 55 5.12 -3.38 -1.97
CA GLY A 55 4.40 -4.52 -1.41
C GLY A 55 2.94 -4.25 -1.11
N CYS A 56 2.28 -5.25 -0.54
CA CYS A 56 0.92 -5.15 0.00
C CYS A 56 0.72 -6.09 1.19
N GLY A 57 -0.36 -5.86 1.95
CA GLY A 57 -0.74 -6.70 3.07
C GLY A 57 -1.06 -8.15 2.70
N ARG A 58 -0.86 -9.07 3.66
CA ARG A 58 -1.33 -10.45 3.53
C ARG A 58 -2.85 -10.51 3.55
N LEU A 59 -3.40 -11.55 2.95
CA LEU A 59 -4.84 -11.80 2.92
C LEU A 59 -5.22 -12.67 4.11
N PHE A 60 -5.71 -12.08 5.20
CA PHE A 60 -6.18 -12.84 6.37
C PHE A 60 -7.67 -13.17 6.29
N GLU A 61 -8.49 -12.23 5.80
CA GLU A 61 -9.94 -12.38 5.75
C GLU A 61 -10.49 -12.18 4.34
N GLY A 62 -9.90 -11.28 3.55
CA GLY A 62 -10.37 -10.94 2.22
C GLY A 62 -9.81 -11.86 1.13
N THR A 63 -10.29 -11.64 -0.10
CA THR A 63 -9.85 -12.34 -1.31
C THR A 63 -8.79 -11.55 -2.07
N ALA A 64 -8.05 -12.24 -2.95
CA ALA A 64 -7.10 -11.61 -3.86
C ALA A 64 -7.79 -10.57 -4.76
N GLU A 65 -8.99 -10.86 -5.24
CA GLU A 65 -9.79 -9.93 -6.04
C GLU A 65 -10.15 -8.65 -5.26
N GLN A 66 -10.56 -8.78 -3.99
CA GLN A 66 -10.85 -7.63 -3.14
C GLN A 66 -9.61 -6.75 -2.93
N MET A 67 -8.46 -7.35 -2.62
CA MET A 67 -7.22 -6.60 -2.43
C MET A 67 -6.74 -5.95 -3.73
N TYR A 68 -6.82 -6.65 -4.85
CA TYR A 68 -6.51 -6.11 -6.18
C TYR A 68 -7.34 -4.84 -6.47
N HIS A 69 -8.66 -4.89 -6.26
CA HIS A 69 -9.51 -3.72 -6.43
C HIS A 69 -9.21 -2.61 -5.42
N SER A 70 -8.89 -2.95 -4.18
CA SER A 70 -8.49 -1.98 -3.16
C SER A 70 -7.22 -1.25 -3.56
N LEU A 71 -6.20 -1.98 -4.01
CA LEU A 71 -4.93 -1.39 -4.46
C LEU A 71 -5.11 -0.51 -5.70
N ASN A 72 -5.89 -0.94 -6.70
CA ASN A 72 -6.18 -0.13 -7.88
C ASN A 72 -6.92 1.17 -7.54
N ARG A 73 -7.78 1.15 -6.53
CA ARG A 73 -8.44 2.37 -6.03
C ARG A 73 -7.45 3.34 -5.42
N LEU A 74 -6.47 2.85 -4.65
CA LEU A 74 -5.40 3.70 -4.10
C LEU A 74 -4.45 4.20 -5.19
N ALA A 75 -4.13 3.35 -6.17
CA ALA A 75 -3.29 3.70 -7.32
C ALA A 75 -3.89 4.79 -8.23
N ALA A 76 -5.20 4.99 -8.17
CA ALA A 76 -5.90 6.06 -8.90
C ALA A 76 -5.83 7.44 -8.22
N LEU A 77 -5.27 7.54 -7.02
CA LEU A 77 -5.02 8.82 -6.34
C LEU A 77 -3.96 9.64 -7.09
N PRO A 78 -3.87 10.96 -6.86
CA PRO A 78 -2.83 11.80 -7.45
C PRO A 78 -1.42 11.21 -7.25
N ILE A 79 -0.61 11.21 -8.30
CA ILE A 79 0.70 10.53 -8.30
C ILE A 79 1.67 11.06 -7.24
N GLN A 80 1.55 12.35 -6.85
CA GLN A 80 2.36 12.98 -5.79
C GLN A 80 1.94 12.56 -4.37
N THR A 81 0.82 11.84 -4.21
CA THR A 81 0.31 11.42 -2.90
C THR A 81 1.34 10.61 -2.13
N LYS A 82 1.69 11.07 -0.95
CA LYS A 82 2.58 10.37 -0.02
C LYS A 82 1.87 9.19 0.63
N VAL A 83 2.51 8.04 0.61
CA VAL A 83 1.96 6.78 1.13
C VAL A 83 2.58 6.45 2.48
N TYR A 84 1.78 6.53 3.53
CA TYR A 84 2.13 6.18 4.90
C TYR A 84 1.49 4.84 5.26
N CYS A 85 2.28 3.78 5.27
CA CYS A 85 1.87 2.45 5.71
C CYS A 85 2.29 2.17 7.15
N THR A 86 1.83 1.06 7.72
CA THR A 86 2.00 0.72 9.15
C THR A 86 3.40 0.24 9.49
N HIS A 87 4.11 -0.40 8.54
CA HIS A 87 5.33 -1.15 8.80
C HIS A 87 6.49 -0.76 7.88
N GLU A 88 7.71 -0.80 8.44
CA GLU A 88 8.97 -0.62 7.71
C GLU A 88 9.41 -1.95 7.07
N TYR A 89 8.67 -2.42 6.07
CA TYR A 89 8.95 -3.66 5.32
C TYR A 89 9.65 -3.43 3.99
N THR A 90 10.03 -2.19 3.70
CA THR A 90 10.46 -1.74 2.38
C THR A 90 11.63 -2.56 1.82
N LEU A 91 12.66 -2.85 2.62
CA LEU A 91 13.82 -3.63 2.16
C LEU A 91 13.42 -5.05 1.75
N SER A 92 12.72 -5.78 2.60
CA SER A 92 12.25 -7.15 2.30
C SER A 92 11.24 -7.18 1.13
N ASN A 93 10.45 -6.13 0.96
CA ASN A 93 9.55 -6.02 -0.18
C ASN A 93 10.33 -5.76 -1.47
N ALA A 94 11.36 -4.91 -1.44
CA ALA A 94 12.23 -4.64 -2.58
C ALA A 94 13.00 -5.89 -3.04
N GLU A 95 13.53 -6.68 -2.10
CA GLU A 95 14.18 -7.97 -2.38
C GLU A 95 13.22 -8.90 -3.12
N PHE A 96 11.99 -9.04 -2.64
CA PHE A 96 10.97 -9.83 -3.33
C PHE A 96 10.60 -9.24 -4.69
N ALA A 97 10.36 -7.93 -4.78
CA ALA A 97 9.97 -7.27 -6.03
C ALA A 97 11.00 -7.52 -7.15
N LEU A 98 12.31 -7.51 -6.82
CA LEU A 98 13.38 -7.85 -7.75
C LEU A 98 13.32 -9.30 -8.25
N THR A 99 12.75 -10.25 -7.50
CA THR A 99 12.53 -11.61 -8.00
C THR A 99 11.43 -11.68 -9.05
N ILE A 100 10.47 -10.74 -9.01
CA ILE A 100 9.35 -10.65 -9.96
C ILE A 100 9.74 -9.84 -11.19
N GLU A 101 10.39 -8.69 -10.99
CA GLU A 101 10.77 -7.75 -12.05
C GLU A 101 12.28 -7.45 -12.05
N PRO A 102 13.15 -8.45 -12.34
CA PRO A 102 14.61 -8.29 -12.22
C PRO A 102 15.23 -7.28 -13.21
N HIS A 103 14.48 -6.90 -14.25
CA HIS A 103 14.93 -5.95 -15.28
C HIS A 103 14.32 -4.56 -15.13
N ASN A 104 13.54 -4.31 -14.09
CA ASN A 104 13.01 -2.98 -13.80
C ASN A 104 14.10 -2.09 -13.21
N VAL A 105 14.63 -1.19 -14.04
CA VAL A 105 15.76 -0.32 -13.66
C VAL A 105 15.40 0.61 -12.50
N VAL A 106 14.19 1.17 -12.49
CA VAL A 106 13.72 2.06 -11.41
C VAL A 106 13.65 1.30 -10.08
N LEU A 107 13.19 0.05 -10.12
CA LEU A 107 13.17 -0.81 -8.94
C LEU A 107 14.59 -1.15 -8.44
N GLN A 108 15.53 -1.42 -9.33
CA GLN A 108 16.93 -1.68 -8.97
C GLN A 108 17.55 -0.46 -8.27
N GLU A 109 17.39 0.73 -8.84
CA GLU A 109 17.89 1.98 -8.26
C GLU A 109 17.25 2.25 -6.88
N ARG A 110 15.93 2.06 -6.77
CA ARG A 110 15.19 2.21 -5.51
C ARG A 110 15.67 1.20 -4.45
N PHE A 111 15.92 -0.05 -4.84
CA PHE A 111 16.46 -1.06 -3.92
C PHE A 111 17.80 -0.64 -3.31
N GLU A 112 18.75 -0.15 -4.11
CA GLU A 112 20.06 0.31 -3.61
C GLU A 112 19.90 1.50 -2.65
N GLN A 113 19.00 2.44 -2.94
CA GLN A 113 18.69 3.56 -2.04
C GLN A 113 18.12 3.07 -0.70
N VAL A 114 17.14 2.18 -0.75
CA VAL A 114 16.50 1.60 0.44
C VAL A 114 17.52 0.85 1.29
N LYS A 115 18.39 0.07 0.66
CA LYS A 115 19.47 -0.66 1.33
C LYS A 115 20.40 0.28 2.09
N MET A 116 20.88 1.35 1.45
CA MET A 116 21.74 2.36 2.11
C MET A 116 21.04 3.03 3.29
N LEU A 117 19.75 3.38 3.15
CA LEU A 117 18.98 3.96 4.24
C LEU A 117 18.86 2.98 5.42
N ARG A 118 18.53 1.72 5.16
CA ARG A 118 18.38 0.71 6.20
C ARG A 118 19.69 0.31 6.87
N GLU A 119 20.81 0.30 6.15
CA GLU A 119 22.16 0.12 6.70
C GLU A 119 22.55 1.25 7.68
N SER A 120 21.93 2.43 7.51
CA SER A 120 22.13 3.60 8.37
C SER A 120 21.00 3.80 9.40
N ASP A 121 20.15 2.79 9.62
CA ASP A 121 18.97 2.84 10.49
C ASP A 121 17.97 3.97 10.17
N GLN A 122 17.99 4.47 8.93
CA GLN A 122 17.07 5.50 8.48
C GLN A 122 15.77 4.88 7.95
N ILE A 123 14.65 5.60 8.14
CA ILE A 123 13.32 5.21 7.63
C ILE A 123 13.26 5.40 6.11
N THR A 124 12.48 4.52 5.44
CA THR A 124 12.28 4.56 3.98
C THR A 124 10.92 5.11 3.57
N LEU A 125 10.09 5.45 4.53
CA LEU A 125 8.74 5.98 4.35
C LEU A 125 8.72 7.51 4.62
N PRO A 126 7.76 8.25 4.02
CA PRO A 126 6.72 7.76 3.12
C PRO A 126 7.24 7.43 1.72
N SER A 127 6.51 6.56 1.01
CA SER A 127 6.61 6.40 -0.44
C SER A 127 5.70 7.41 -1.16
N THR A 128 5.54 7.30 -2.48
CA THR A 128 4.55 8.04 -3.26
C THR A 128 3.78 7.09 -4.19
N ILE A 129 2.58 7.48 -4.61
CA ILE A 129 1.81 6.69 -5.61
C ILE A 129 2.63 6.52 -6.89
N GLU A 130 3.35 7.55 -7.35
CA GLU A 130 4.23 7.45 -8.52
C GLU A 130 5.27 6.34 -8.38
N LEU A 131 6.03 6.34 -7.29
CA LEU A 131 7.04 5.31 -7.02
C LEU A 131 6.43 3.91 -6.92
N GLU A 132 5.25 3.80 -6.33
CA GLU A 132 4.57 2.51 -6.23
C GLU A 132 4.08 2.01 -7.60
N LEU A 133 3.57 2.89 -8.47
CA LEU A 133 3.19 2.52 -9.84
C LEU A 133 4.39 2.04 -10.66
N GLU A 134 5.58 2.58 -10.42
CA GLU A 134 6.80 2.23 -11.14
C GLU A 134 7.49 0.97 -10.61
N THR A 135 7.36 0.66 -9.31
CA THR A 135 8.23 -0.32 -8.65
C THR A 135 7.49 -1.40 -7.84
N ASN A 136 6.18 -1.24 -7.60
CA ASN A 136 5.43 -2.20 -6.81
C ASN A 136 4.81 -3.29 -7.70
N PRO A 137 5.27 -4.55 -7.65
CA PRO A 137 4.79 -5.61 -8.52
C PRO A 137 3.29 -5.90 -8.34
N PHE A 138 2.69 -5.56 -7.19
CA PHE A 138 1.27 -5.76 -6.93
C PHE A 138 0.38 -4.72 -7.60
N LEU A 139 0.88 -3.49 -7.84
CA LEU A 139 0.18 -2.46 -8.61
C LEU A 139 0.35 -2.59 -10.12
N ARG A 140 1.28 -3.43 -10.56
CA ARG A 140 1.65 -3.63 -11.96
C ARG A 140 1.04 -4.89 -12.56
N THR A 141 0.17 -5.57 -11.81
CA THR A 141 -0.59 -6.73 -12.30
C THR A 141 -1.73 -6.31 -13.21
N GLU A 142 -1.97 -7.10 -14.27
CA GLU A 142 -3.04 -6.82 -15.23
C GLU A 142 -4.43 -7.22 -14.73
N ASN A 143 -4.49 -8.18 -13.80
CA ASN A 143 -5.73 -8.73 -13.28
C ASN A 143 -5.56 -9.36 -11.90
N ALA A 144 -6.69 -9.72 -11.27
CA ALA A 144 -6.72 -10.30 -9.93
C ALA A 144 -6.08 -11.71 -9.86
N GLU A 145 -6.06 -12.47 -10.97
CA GLU A 145 -5.43 -13.79 -11.02
C GLU A 145 -3.91 -13.67 -10.94
N GLU A 146 -3.33 -12.75 -11.70
CA GLU A 146 -1.91 -12.45 -11.63
C GLU A 146 -1.51 -11.90 -10.25
N PHE A 147 -2.32 -11.00 -9.70
CA PHE A 147 -2.14 -10.51 -8.32
C PHE A 147 -2.11 -11.68 -7.32
N ALA A 148 -3.07 -12.61 -7.40
CA ALA A 148 -3.14 -13.77 -6.51
C ALA A 148 -1.89 -14.64 -6.62
N ARG A 149 -1.38 -14.85 -7.84
CA ARG A 149 -0.13 -15.59 -8.09
C ARG A 149 1.06 -14.91 -7.42
N ILE A 150 1.23 -13.60 -7.61
CA ILE A 150 2.35 -12.84 -7.01
C ILE A 150 2.22 -12.83 -5.48
N ARG A 151 1.00 -12.66 -4.93
CA ARG A 151 0.76 -12.69 -3.49
C ARG A 151 1.15 -14.05 -2.89
N SER A 152 0.78 -15.16 -3.55
CA SER A 152 1.15 -16.50 -3.13
C SER A 152 2.68 -16.73 -3.13
N LEU A 153 3.39 -16.19 -4.13
CA LEU A 153 4.85 -16.23 -4.17
C LEU A 153 5.47 -15.45 -3.00
N LYS A 154 4.93 -14.27 -2.69
CA LYS A 154 5.41 -13.47 -1.54
C LYS A 154 5.14 -14.15 -0.21
N ASP A 155 4.08 -14.93 -0.08
CA ASP A 155 3.77 -15.65 1.16
C ASP A 155 4.73 -16.82 1.44
N GLN A 156 5.45 -17.28 0.40
CA GLN A 156 6.45 -18.34 0.46
C GLN A 156 7.90 -17.81 0.51
N PHE A 157 8.09 -16.52 0.25
CA PHE A 157 9.38 -15.82 0.28
C PHE A 157 9.79 -15.48 1.71
#